data_20f4af1bcfbc0d4c1159b7c19f0505f7
#
_entry.id   20f4af1bcfbc0d4c1159b7c19f0505f7
#
_cell.length_a   1.000
_cell.length_b   1.000
_cell.length_c   1.000
_cell.angle_alpha   90.00
_cell.angle_beta   90.00
_cell.angle_gamma   90.00
#
_symmetry.space_group_name_H-M   'P 1'
#
loop_
_entity.id
_entity.type
_entity.pdbx_description
1 polymer ?
#
loop_
_entity_poly.entity_id
_entity_poly.type
_entity_poly.pdbx_seq_one_letter_code
_entity_poly.pdbx_strand_id
1 'polypeptide(L)'
;MGPAYYFKLNFKYQDDWMGPRICDWFKLSNTTVDALRQDHRNAYRIENVAWHFSFLGDAENFKLKLASYEHTENNTEAVTSNAAEKVEKGLDPLGRGQQYTAVSIDDTYPQYIQNNQEKYSYLIKR
;
A
#
# COMPACT_ATOMS: atom_id res chain seq x y z
N MET A 1 13.08 -1.34 -3.70
CA MET A 1 11.67 -1.80 -3.74
C MET A 1 11.35 -2.58 -2.49
N GLY A 2 10.10 -2.86 -2.23
CA GLY A 2 9.70 -3.59 -1.04
C GLY A 2 8.23 -3.98 -1.06
N PRO A 3 7.78 -4.73 -0.05
CA PRO A 3 6.42 -5.24 -0.01
C PRO A 3 5.39 -4.12 0.11
N ALA A 4 4.22 -4.34 -0.49
CA ALA A 4 3.05 -3.49 -0.36
C ALA A 4 1.95 -4.21 0.43
N TYR A 5 1.37 -3.48 1.36
CA TYR A 5 0.30 -3.95 2.24
C TYR A 5 -0.89 -3.00 2.17
N TYR A 6 -2.09 -3.55 2.09
CA TYR A 6 -3.33 -2.78 1.95
C TYR A 6 -4.38 -3.23 2.96
N PHE A 7 -5.15 -2.30 3.49
CA PHE A 7 -6.26 -2.47 4.43
C PHE A 7 -5.86 -3.01 5.80
N LYS A 8 -5.07 -4.07 5.85
CA LYS A 8 -4.48 -4.62 7.07
C LYS A 8 -2.96 -4.56 6.99
N LEU A 9 -2.30 -4.49 8.13
CA LEU A 9 -0.84 -4.46 8.21
C LEU A 9 -0.19 -5.70 7.57
N ASN A 10 -0.93 -6.79 7.50
CA ASN A 10 -0.45 -8.06 6.98
C ASN A 10 -1.21 -8.58 5.75
N PHE A 11 -2.01 -7.75 5.09
CA PHE A 11 -2.55 -8.05 3.76
C PHE A 11 -1.57 -7.64 2.69
N LYS A 12 -0.72 -8.59 2.31
CA LYS A 12 0.34 -8.38 1.32
C LYS A 12 -0.22 -8.46 -0.11
N TYR A 13 0.12 -7.47 -0.93
CA TYR A 13 -0.07 -7.51 -2.37
C TYR A 13 0.95 -8.45 -3.02
N GLN A 14 0.57 -9.09 -4.13
CA GLN A 14 1.41 -10.09 -4.79
C GLN A 14 2.71 -9.51 -5.36
N ASP A 15 2.69 -8.24 -5.80
CA ASP A 15 3.85 -7.59 -6.41
C ASP A 15 4.51 -6.62 -5.44
N ASP A 16 5.82 -6.44 -5.60
CA ASP A 16 6.57 -5.46 -4.84
C ASP A 16 6.28 -4.03 -5.32
N TRP A 17 6.23 -3.13 -4.36
CA TRP A 17 6.08 -1.72 -4.62
C TRP A 17 7.41 -1.08 -5.04
N MET A 18 7.38 -0.39 -6.17
CA MET A 18 8.54 0.24 -6.79
C MET A 18 8.68 1.73 -6.42
N GLY A 19 8.06 2.16 -5.33
CA GLY A 19 7.79 3.56 -5.04
C GLY A 19 8.96 4.46 -4.70
N PRO A 20 9.76 4.25 -3.64
CA PRO A 20 10.75 5.27 -3.27
C PRO A 20 11.88 5.35 -4.30
N ARG A 21 12.32 6.58 -4.56
CA ARG A 21 13.42 6.89 -5.46
C ARG A 21 14.48 7.69 -4.74
N ILE A 22 15.73 7.37 -5.00
CA ILE A 22 16.89 8.14 -4.57
C ILE A 22 17.66 8.50 -5.83
N CYS A 23 18.00 9.76 -6.01
CA CYS A 23 18.86 10.25 -7.07
C CYS A 23 19.75 11.37 -6.55
N ASP A 24 20.83 11.65 -7.26
CA ASP A 24 21.65 12.83 -7.00
C ASP A 24 20.98 14.13 -7.49
N TRP A 25 21.56 15.25 -7.08
CA TRP A 25 21.06 16.57 -7.46
C TRP A 25 21.14 16.82 -8.97
N PHE A 26 22.16 16.32 -9.64
CA PHE A 26 22.32 16.49 -11.09
C PHE A 26 21.16 15.82 -11.85
N LYS A 27 20.81 14.60 -11.48
CA LYS A 27 19.66 13.90 -12.07
C LYS A 27 18.35 14.66 -11.79
N LEU A 28 18.15 15.11 -10.57
CA LEU A 28 16.94 15.83 -10.17
C LEU A 28 16.80 17.18 -10.90
N SER A 29 17.89 17.93 -11.07
CA SER A 29 17.86 19.25 -11.72
C SER A 29 17.62 19.17 -13.23
N ASN A 30 17.83 18.02 -13.85
CA ASN A 30 17.65 17.79 -15.28
C ASN A 30 16.39 16.98 -15.64
N THR A 31 15.51 16.73 -14.67
CA THR A 31 14.28 15.97 -14.90
C THR A 31 13.18 16.43 -13.95
N THR A 32 11.96 15.93 -14.13
CA THR A 32 10.87 16.19 -13.20
C THR A 32 10.77 15.07 -12.15
N VAL A 33 10.18 15.37 -11.00
CA VAL A 33 9.90 14.37 -9.95
C VAL A 33 9.02 13.25 -10.48
N ASP A 34 8.04 13.59 -11.33
CA ASP A 34 7.17 12.57 -11.94
C ASP A 34 7.94 11.68 -12.92
N ALA A 35 8.79 12.23 -13.76
CA ALA A 35 9.63 11.45 -14.66
C ALA A 35 10.56 10.51 -13.89
N LEU A 36 11.15 10.96 -12.77
CA LEU A 36 11.94 10.10 -11.88
C LEU A 36 11.10 8.98 -11.28
N ARG A 37 9.88 9.27 -10.87
CA ARG A 37 8.95 8.28 -10.31
C ARG A 37 8.60 7.19 -11.32
N GLN A 38 8.45 7.57 -12.59
CA GLN A 38 8.10 6.65 -13.68
C GLN A 38 9.29 5.90 -14.28
N ASP A 39 10.52 6.34 -14.02
CA ASP A 39 11.73 5.73 -14.57
C ASP A 39 12.08 4.41 -13.87
N HIS A 40 11.31 3.37 -14.16
CA HIS A 40 11.55 2.03 -13.60
C HIS A 40 12.68 1.26 -14.29
N ARG A 41 13.10 1.70 -15.50
CA ARG A 41 14.05 0.95 -16.34
C ARG A 41 15.51 1.26 -16.03
N ASN A 42 15.80 2.51 -15.68
CA ASN A 42 17.18 3.02 -15.52
C ASN A 42 17.58 3.17 -14.04
N ALA A 43 16.78 2.65 -13.11
CA ALA A 43 17.07 2.71 -11.68
C ALA A 43 17.64 1.39 -11.18
N TYR A 44 18.71 1.47 -10.38
CA TYR A 44 19.15 0.34 -9.58
C TYR A 44 18.06 -0.03 -8.57
N ARG A 45 17.78 -1.30 -8.45
CA ARG A 45 16.81 -1.82 -7.49
C ARG A 45 17.54 -2.21 -6.22
N ILE A 46 17.13 -1.63 -5.11
CA ILE A 46 17.57 -2.04 -3.78
C ILE A 46 16.35 -2.70 -3.13
N GLU A 47 16.48 -3.95 -2.77
CA GLU A 47 15.40 -4.75 -2.19
C GLU A 47 15.28 -4.53 -0.69
N ASN A 48 14.09 -4.72 -0.15
CA ASN A 48 13.80 -4.70 1.30
C ASN A 48 14.18 -3.40 2.03
N VAL A 49 14.13 -2.26 1.34
CA VAL A 49 14.46 -0.94 1.92
C VAL A 49 13.24 -0.06 2.18
N ALA A 50 12.06 -0.55 1.88
CA ALA A 50 10.83 0.21 2.06
C ALA A 50 9.63 -0.73 2.25
N TRP A 51 8.63 -0.21 2.95
CA TRP A 51 7.31 -0.84 3.10
C TRP A 51 6.26 0.15 2.66
N HIS A 52 5.32 -0.29 1.85
CA HIS A 52 4.18 0.52 1.46
C HIS A 52 2.93 0.05 2.20
N PHE A 53 2.46 0.86 3.13
CA PHE A 53 1.19 0.65 3.83
C PHE A 53 0.15 1.63 3.31
N SER A 54 -0.95 1.14 2.78
CA SER A 54 -1.99 2.00 2.22
C SER A 54 -3.39 1.54 2.58
N PHE A 55 -4.33 2.48 2.67
CA PHE A 55 -5.72 2.22 3.01
C PHE A 55 -5.90 1.42 4.32
N LEU A 56 -4.97 1.56 5.27
CA LEU A 56 -5.04 0.84 6.53
C LEU A 56 -6.32 1.17 7.29
N GLY A 57 -6.99 0.13 7.81
CA GLY A 57 -8.18 0.26 8.60
C GLY A 57 -9.31 -0.64 8.14
N ASP A 58 -10.51 -0.21 8.47
CA ASP A 58 -11.77 -0.84 8.08
C ASP A 58 -12.40 -0.15 6.85
N ALA A 59 -13.63 -0.55 6.54
CA ALA A 59 -14.38 0.01 5.42
C ALA A 59 -14.68 1.51 5.59
N GLU A 60 -14.83 2.01 6.81
CA GLU A 60 -15.10 3.43 7.05
C GLU A 60 -13.83 4.26 6.78
N ASN A 61 -12.66 3.81 7.21
CA ASN A 61 -11.38 4.43 6.85
C ASN A 61 -11.13 4.40 5.34
N PHE A 62 -11.51 3.32 4.67
CA PHE A 62 -11.44 3.22 3.21
C PHE A 62 -12.32 4.28 2.53
N LYS A 63 -13.59 4.42 2.95
CA LYS A 63 -14.52 5.43 2.42
C LYS A 63 -14.01 6.85 2.67
N LEU A 64 -13.54 7.12 3.90
CA LEU A 64 -12.97 8.42 4.25
C LEU A 64 -11.79 8.78 3.35
N LYS A 65 -10.91 7.83 3.10
CA LYS A 65 -9.78 8.04 2.20
C LYS A 65 -10.22 8.29 0.77
N LEU A 66 -11.22 7.55 0.25
CA LEU A 66 -11.78 7.78 -1.08
C LEU A 66 -12.39 9.18 -1.23
N ALA A 67 -13.01 9.68 -0.18
CA ALA A 67 -13.61 11.02 -0.19
C ALA A 67 -12.59 12.16 -0.14
N SER A 68 -11.35 11.87 0.28
CA SER A 68 -10.33 12.88 0.57
C SER A 68 -9.09 12.83 -0.33
N TYR A 69 -8.99 11.86 -1.23
CA TYR A 69 -7.81 11.73 -2.07
C TYR A 69 -8.07 12.18 -3.53
N GLU A 70 -7.01 12.36 -4.33
CA GLU A 70 -7.08 13.00 -5.66
C GLU A 70 -7.97 12.26 -6.69
N HIS A 71 -8.15 10.95 -6.54
CA HIS A 71 -8.97 10.13 -7.43
C HIS A 71 -10.40 9.98 -6.90
N THR A 72 -11.09 11.10 -6.74
CA THR A 72 -12.48 11.14 -6.24
C THR A 72 -13.49 10.44 -7.15
N GLU A 73 -13.15 10.19 -8.41
CA GLU A 73 -13.95 9.40 -9.36
C GLU A 73 -14.22 7.98 -8.87
N ASN A 74 -13.38 7.45 -7.96
CA ASN A 74 -13.56 6.15 -7.33
C ASN A 74 -14.55 6.17 -6.15
N ASN A 75 -14.96 7.34 -5.67
CA ASN A 75 -15.89 7.48 -4.56
C ASN A 75 -17.33 7.32 -5.03
N THR A 76 -17.69 6.12 -5.46
CA THR A 76 -19.01 5.77 -5.95
C THR A 76 -19.70 4.79 -5.00
N GLU A 77 -21.04 4.75 -5.04
CA GLU A 77 -21.83 3.80 -4.26
C GLU A 77 -21.46 2.34 -4.60
N ALA A 78 -21.20 2.05 -5.87
CA ALA A 78 -20.78 0.72 -6.32
C ALA A 78 -19.46 0.24 -5.69
N VAL A 79 -18.55 1.17 -5.41
CA VAL A 79 -17.27 0.88 -4.74
C VAL A 79 -17.46 0.79 -3.23
N THR A 80 -18.22 1.72 -2.64
CA THR A 80 -18.31 1.86 -1.18
C THR A 80 -19.29 0.89 -0.52
N SER A 81 -20.36 0.46 -1.22
CA SER A 81 -21.39 -0.42 -0.67
C SER A 81 -20.85 -1.81 -0.26
N ASN A 82 -19.94 -2.37 -1.04
CA ASN A 82 -19.36 -3.70 -0.81
C ASN A 82 -17.93 -3.65 -0.22
N ALA A 83 -17.47 -2.46 0.17
CA ALA A 83 -16.10 -2.27 0.64
C ALA A 83 -15.76 -3.12 1.87
N ALA A 84 -16.67 -3.21 2.84
CA ALA A 84 -16.46 -3.98 4.06
C ALA A 84 -16.19 -5.47 3.79
N GLU A 85 -17.03 -6.08 2.96
CA GLU A 85 -16.90 -7.50 2.60
C GLU A 85 -15.61 -7.75 1.81
N LYS A 86 -15.31 -6.89 0.84
CA LYS A 86 -14.11 -7.01 0.02
C LYS A 86 -12.83 -6.84 0.83
N VAL A 87 -12.77 -5.80 1.67
CA VAL A 87 -11.63 -5.57 2.58
C VAL A 87 -11.41 -6.77 3.49
N GLU A 88 -12.48 -7.32 4.07
CA GLU A 88 -12.38 -8.47 4.98
C GLU A 88 -11.88 -9.74 4.27
N LYS A 89 -12.24 -9.92 3.01
CA LYS A 89 -11.79 -11.03 2.17
C LYS A 89 -10.43 -10.81 1.50
N GLY A 90 -9.78 -9.66 1.70
CA GLY A 90 -8.52 -9.31 1.00
C GLY A 90 -8.71 -9.08 -0.50
N LEU A 91 -9.90 -8.63 -0.92
CA LEU A 91 -10.21 -8.28 -2.29
C LEU A 91 -10.13 -6.77 -2.48
N ASP A 92 -9.77 -6.34 -3.69
CA ASP A 92 -9.72 -4.92 -4.03
C ASP A 92 -11.12 -4.31 -4.17
N PRO A 93 -11.53 -3.38 -3.30
CA PRO A 93 -12.82 -2.72 -3.42
C PRO A 93 -12.97 -1.89 -4.70
N LEU A 94 -11.86 -1.40 -5.26
CA LEU A 94 -11.84 -0.58 -6.48
C LEU A 94 -12.09 -1.41 -7.77
N GLY A 95 -12.17 -2.74 -7.65
CA GLY A 95 -12.48 -3.60 -8.79
C GLY A 95 -11.36 -3.79 -9.80
N ARG A 96 -10.11 -3.52 -9.43
CA ARG A 96 -8.93 -3.68 -10.30
C ARG A 96 -8.47 -5.15 -10.41
N GLY A 97 -9.18 -6.07 -9.77
CA GLY A 97 -8.86 -7.51 -9.76
C GLY A 97 -7.70 -7.89 -8.84
N GLN A 98 -7.22 -6.97 -8.01
CA GLN A 98 -6.14 -7.25 -7.06
C GLN A 98 -6.64 -8.08 -5.89
N GLN A 99 -5.75 -8.94 -5.39
CA GLN A 99 -5.99 -9.75 -4.19
C GLN A 99 -4.84 -9.57 -3.22
N TYR A 100 -5.17 -9.64 -1.94
CA TYR A 100 -4.22 -9.46 -0.85
C TYR A 100 -4.25 -10.69 0.04
N THR A 101 -3.08 -11.24 0.31
CA THR A 101 -2.94 -12.45 1.12
C THR A 101 -2.53 -12.09 2.53
N ALA A 102 -3.22 -12.65 3.53
CA ALA A 102 -2.79 -12.53 4.91
C ALA A 102 -1.49 -13.30 5.12
N VAL A 103 -0.45 -12.59 5.59
CA VAL A 103 0.86 -13.18 5.90
C VAL A 103 1.17 -12.96 7.39
N SER A 104 2.08 -13.76 7.94
CA SER A 104 2.59 -13.53 9.30
C SER A 104 3.44 -12.27 9.35
N ILE A 105 3.37 -11.54 10.46
CA ILE A 105 4.30 -10.46 10.75
C ILE A 105 5.57 -11.09 11.32
N ASP A 106 6.61 -11.09 10.53
CA ASP A 106 7.91 -11.71 10.82
C ASP A 106 9.04 -10.65 10.86
N ASP A 107 10.28 -11.10 10.82
CA ASP A 107 11.48 -10.25 10.89
C ASP A 107 11.71 -9.38 9.63
N THR A 108 10.95 -9.61 8.56
CA THR A 108 10.98 -8.74 7.37
C THR A 108 10.18 -7.44 7.56
N TYR A 109 9.36 -7.35 8.62
CA TYR A 109 8.60 -6.15 8.93
C TYR A 109 9.44 -5.10 9.67
N PRO A 110 9.06 -3.80 9.63
CA PRO A 110 9.67 -2.80 10.53
C PRO A 110 9.63 -3.27 11.98
N GLN A 111 10.74 -3.18 12.68
CA GLN A 111 10.87 -3.63 14.07
C GLN A 111 9.78 -3.05 14.99
N TYR A 112 9.36 -1.81 14.72
CA TYR A 112 8.27 -1.19 15.46
C TYR A 112 6.94 -1.95 15.33
N ILE A 113 6.61 -2.44 14.14
CA ILE A 113 5.40 -3.25 13.90
C ILE A 113 5.52 -4.60 14.62
N GLN A 114 6.68 -5.26 14.50
CA GLN A 114 6.94 -6.53 15.17
C GLN A 114 6.71 -6.44 16.68
N ASN A 115 7.22 -5.38 17.31
CA ASN A 115 7.17 -5.18 18.76
C ASN A 115 5.82 -4.65 19.28
N ASN A 116 4.90 -4.24 18.41
CA ASN A 116 3.64 -3.61 18.80
C ASN A 116 2.41 -4.29 18.19
N GLN A 117 2.48 -5.58 17.88
CA GLN A 117 1.37 -6.30 17.24
C GLN A 117 0.08 -6.29 18.07
N GLU A 118 0.17 -6.36 19.38
CA GLU A 118 -1.00 -6.30 20.28
C GLU A 118 -1.70 -4.95 20.15
N LYS A 119 -0.94 -3.84 20.19
CA LYS A 119 -1.46 -2.48 20.00
C LYS A 119 -2.20 -2.29 18.69
N TYR A 120 -1.75 -2.97 17.63
CA TYR A 120 -2.31 -2.86 16.28
C TYR A 120 -3.12 -4.08 15.86
N SER A 121 -3.57 -4.89 16.83
CA SER A 121 -4.31 -6.13 16.57
C SER A 121 -5.56 -5.93 15.70
N TYR A 122 -6.23 -4.79 15.80
CA TYR A 122 -7.37 -4.42 14.96
C TYR A 122 -7.01 -4.17 13.47
N LEU A 123 -5.74 -3.96 13.18
CA LEU A 123 -5.19 -3.83 11.82
C LEU A 123 -4.54 -5.12 11.30
N ILE A 124 -4.56 -6.19 12.07
CA ILE A 124 -3.93 -7.46 11.70
C ILE A 124 -5.03 -8.48 11.42
N LYS A 125 -5.04 -9.06 10.23
CA LYS A 125 -5.92 -10.19 9.90
C LYS A 125 -5.37 -11.45 10.53
N ARG A 126 -6.20 -12.12 11.31
CA ARG A 126 -5.96 -13.43 11.93
C ARG A 126 -6.51 -14.55 11.07
#